data_93149a0f8ad40362e358abaa2e3545b5
#
_entry.id   93149a0f8ad40362e358abaa2e3545b5
#
_cell.length_a   1.000
_cell.length_b   1.000
_cell.length_c   1.000
_cell.angle_alpha   90.00
_cell.angle_beta   90.00
_cell.angle_gamma   90.00
#
_symmetry.space_group_name_H-M   'P 1'
#
loop_
_entity.id
_entity.type
_entity.pdbx_description
1 polymer ?
#
loop_
_entity_poly.entity_id
_entity_poly.type
_entity_poly.pdbx_seq_one_letter_code
_entity_poly.pdbx_strand_id
1 'polypeptide(L)'
;MALISAPGNIFLFGEHAVVYGKTGIIAAIGMKTYCEIEKREDSLINVSSEGYGRFELKIEELREISEYKERMDLIKDLISTYFKKFEIEEGINLKISSDIPKDSGGMSSSTAVLCSVLNALNKVFPKVDKKDYYNFLIPFQRKIHGGSASGVELFSSTFGGYNEVKINPVEYKNLGKLELPILIADTGIEANTAETVSYVRKGYELDKRSYEEIFDEIEKLVLEGEKAIKSKDFIELGNLMLKNHDLLAKELGISHPKLNKIVRVAMENGAYGAKLSGGGKGGVAIILVDKKKEEKIIEKLDFCKIYKTEIGVSTD
;
A
#
# COMPACT_ATOMS: atom_id res chain seq x y z
N MET A 1 4.55 -26.25 9.01
CA MET A 1 4.57 -24.76 9.10
C MET A 1 3.36 -24.19 8.41
N ALA A 2 2.63 -23.26 9.02
CA ALA A 2 1.56 -22.55 8.35
C ALA A 2 2.16 -21.35 7.62
N LEU A 3 1.89 -21.18 6.33
CA LEU A 3 2.27 -20.01 5.56
C LEU A 3 1.37 -18.84 6.01
N ILE A 4 1.98 -17.81 6.56
CA ILE A 4 1.31 -16.61 7.07
C ILE A 4 1.51 -15.50 6.04
N SER A 5 0.48 -14.73 5.75
CA SER A 5 0.58 -13.71 4.72
C SER A 5 -0.11 -12.40 5.08
N ALA A 6 0.26 -11.35 4.34
CA ALA A 6 -0.48 -10.10 4.27
C ALA A 6 -0.46 -9.57 2.83
N PRO A 7 -1.58 -9.06 2.30
CA PRO A 7 -1.67 -8.53 0.95
C PRO A 7 -1.02 -7.15 0.85
N GLY A 8 -0.50 -6.83 -0.34
CA GLY A 8 -0.32 -5.46 -0.76
C GLY A 8 -1.65 -4.77 -0.99
N ASN A 9 -1.62 -3.50 -1.35
CA ASN A 9 -2.83 -2.75 -1.66
C ASN A 9 -2.58 -1.65 -2.68
N ILE A 10 -3.67 -1.17 -3.26
CA ILE A 10 -3.70 -0.04 -4.19
C ILE A 10 -4.71 1.00 -3.71
N PHE A 11 -4.45 2.25 -4.01
CA PHE A 11 -5.43 3.32 -3.87
C PHE A 11 -6.35 3.34 -5.10
N LEU A 12 -7.66 3.30 -4.86
CA LEU A 12 -8.65 3.61 -5.87
C LEU A 12 -8.89 5.12 -5.95
N PHE A 13 -8.98 5.77 -4.80
CA PHE A 13 -9.19 7.22 -4.66
C PHE A 13 -8.58 7.74 -3.36
N GLY A 14 -8.28 9.04 -3.30
CA GLY A 14 -7.94 9.72 -2.06
C GLY A 14 -6.44 9.83 -1.76
N GLU A 15 -5.57 9.49 -2.72
CA GLU A 15 -4.11 9.66 -2.58
C GLU A 15 -3.77 11.07 -2.14
N HIS A 16 -2.82 11.22 -1.26
CA HIS A 16 -2.38 12.47 -0.61
C HIS A 16 -3.45 13.16 0.24
N ALA A 17 -4.69 13.30 -0.23
CA ALA A 17 -5.78 13.96 0.51
C ALA A 17 -6.05 13.30 1.87
N VAL A 18 -5.87 11.97 1.99
CA VAL A 18 -6.01 11.23 3.25
C VAL A 18 -5.05 11.72 4.33
N VAL A 19 -3.87 12.24 3.98
CA VAL A 19 -2.89 12.79 4.92
C VAL A 19 -3.42 14.05 5.58
N TYR A 20 -4.33 14.74 4.91
CA TYR A 20 -4.97 16.00 5.34
C TYR A 20 -6.38 15.78 5.89
N GLY A 21 -6.72 14.56 6.29
CA GLY A 21 -7.98 14.22 6.95
C GLY A 21 -9.16 14.00 6.01
N LYS A 22 -8.92 13.88 4.70
CA LYS A 22 -9.95 13.50 3.74
C LYS A 22 -10.09 11.98 3.69
N THR A 23 -11.18 11.52 3.10
CA THR A 23 -11.48 10.09 2.91
C THR A 23 -10.71 9.51 1.74
N GLY A 24 -10.35 8.22 1.81
CA GLY A 24 -9.78 7.46 0.71
C GLY A 24 -10.41 6.09 0.57
N ILE A 25 -10.32 5.49 -0.62
CA ILE A 25 -10.71 4.09 -0.88
C ILE A 25 -9.46 3.31 -1.29
N ILE A 26 -9.17 2.27 -0.51
CA ILE A 26 -8.00 1.40 -0.70
C ILE A 26 -8.49 -0.04 -0.84
N ALA A 27 -7.85 -0.80 -1.72
CA ALA A 27 -8.17 -2.20 -1.95
C ALA A 27 -6.96 -3.10 -1.77
N ALA A 28 -7.14 -4.20 -1.04
CA ALA A 28 -6.16 -5.27 -0.96
C ALA A 28 -6.02 -5.98 -2.31
N ILE A 29 -4.80 -6.40 -2.67
CA ILE A 29 -4.51 -7.11 -3.92
C ILE A 29 -4.06 -8.55 -3.64
N GLY A 30 -4.24 -9.44 -4.63
CA GLY A 30 -3.86 -10.86 -4.52
C GLY A 30 -2.35 -11.11 -4.41
N MET A 31 -1.53 -10.09 -4.68
CA MET A 31 -0.08 -10.16 -4.46
C MET A 31 0.24 -9.93 -2.99
N LYS A 32 0.97 -10.87 -2.37
CA LYS A 32 1.16 -10.92 -0.92
C LYS A 32 2.63 -10.98 -0.53
N THR A 33 2.91 -10.62 0.70
CA THR A 33 4.13 -10.98 1.41
C THR A 33 3.82 -12.15 2.33
N TYR A 34 4.70 -13.13 2.34
CA TYR A 34 4.57 -14.38 3.09
C TYR A 34 5.66 -14.49 4.14
N CYS A 35 5.30 -15.09 5.27
CA CYS A 35 6.20 -15.40 6.37
C CYS A 35 6.05 -16.85 6.80
N GLU A 36 7.18 -17.53 6.99
CA GLU A 36 7.29 -18.80 7.70
C GLU A 36 8.01 -18.53 9.02
N ILE A 37 7.43 -18.91 10.14
CA ILE A 37 8.00 -18.68 11.48
C ILE A 37 8.03 -19.94 12.32
N GLU A 38 9.10 -20.09 13.08
CA GLU A 38 9.25 -21.14 14.10
C GLU A 38 9.87 -20.55 15.36
N LYS A 39 9.40 -20.98 16.53
CA LYS A 39 10.04 -20.73 17.80
C LYS A 39 11.35 -21.51 17.91
N ARG A 40 12.30 -20.98 18.65
CA ARG A 40 13.53 -21.63 19.06
C ARG A 40 13.56 -21.77 20.59
N GLU A 41 14.27 -22.76 21.07
CA GLU A 41 14.49 -22.95 22.51
C GLU A 41 15.62 -22.07 23.08
N ASP A 42 16.43 -21.48 22.17
CA ASP A 42 17.49 -20.53 22.51
C ASP A 42 17.05 -19.06 22.30
N SER A 43 17.95 -18.11 22.60
CA SER A 43 17.71 -16.68 22.47
C SER A 43 18.09 -16.11 21.09
N LEU A 44 18.25 -16.97 20.05
CA LEU A 44 18.71 -16.54 18.74
C LEU A 44 17.55 -16.11 17.84
N ILE A 45 17.70 -14.98 17.20
CA ILE A 45 16.78 -14.47 16.16
C ILE A 45 17.47 -14.57 14.83
N ASN A 46 16.97 -15.47 13.98
CA ASN A 46 17.48 -15.68 12.60
C ASN A 46 16.38 -15.28 11.62
N VAL A 47 16.66 -14.27 10.80
CA VAL A 47 15.72 -13.72 9.82
C VAL A 47 16.35 -13.71 8.44
N SER A 48 15.62 -14.24 7.47
CA SER A 48 15.95 -14.15 6.06
C SER A 48 14.80 -13.59 5.24
N SER A 49 15.12 -12.68 4.31
CA SER A 49 14.15 -12.10 3.40
C SER A 49 14.65 -12.24 1.97
N GLU A 50 13.86 -12.88 1.13
CA GLU A 50 14.24 -13.16 -0.25
C GLU A 50 14.53 -11.87 -1.01
N GLY A 51 15.82 -11.76 -1.46
CA GLY A 51 16.32 -10.62 -2.21
C GLY A 51 16.55 -9.32 -1.42
N TYR A 52 16.40 -9.34 -0.09
CA TYR A 52 16.74 -8.21 0.78
C TYR A 52 17.86 -8.53 1.76
N GLY A 53 18.15 -9.81 2.00
CA GLY A 53 19.26 -10.23 2.84
C GLY A 53 18.83 -11.07 4.04
N ARG A 54 19.74 -11.16 4.99
CA ARG A 54 19.55 -11.91 6.24
C ARG A 54 20.28 -11.25 7.39
N PHE A 55 19.81 -11.50 8.61
CA PHE A 55 20.56 -11.19 9.82
C PHE A 55 20.33 -12.27 10.87
N GLU A 56 21.31 -12.38 11.76
CA GLU A 56 21.25 -13.21 12.93
C GLU A 56 21.75 -12.38 14.12
N LEU A 57 21.03 -12.41 15.24
CA LEU A 57 21.41 -11.72 16.46
C LEU A 57 20.73 -12.38 17.66
N LYS A 58 21.27 -12.18 18.85
CA LYS A 58 20.62 -12.60 20.08
C LYS A 58 19.60 -11.58 20.56
N ILE A 59 18.60 -12.03 21.34
CA ILE A 59 17.57 -11.15 21.91
C ILE A 59 18.18 -9.98 22.69
N GLU A 60 19.26 -10.19 23.43
CA GLU A 60 19.99 -9.16 24.19
C GLU A 60 20.65 -8.09 23.30
N GLU A 61 20.84 -8.38 22.03
CA GLU A 61 21.40 -7.45 21.02
C GLU A 61 20.34 -6.59 20.35
N LEU A 62 19.04 -6.90 20.56
CA LEU A 62 17.95 -6.12 20.00
C LEU A 62 18.01 -4.64 20.43
N ARG A 63 17.95 -3.74 19.47
CA ARG A 63 17.95 -2.29 19.69
C ARG A 63 16.82 -1.65 18.90
N GLU A 64 16.29 -0.58 19.42
CA GLU A 64 15.41 0.30 18.66
C GLU A 64 16.22 1.00 17.58
N ILE A 65 15.64 1.09 16.37
CA ILE A 65 16.25 1.73 15.22
C ILE A 65 15.52 3.05 14.98
N SER A 66 16.23 4.15 15.15
CA SER A 66 15.68 5.51 14.98
C SER A 66 15.53 5.89 13.50
N GLU A 67 16.47 5.42 12.66
CA GLU A 67 16.52 5.72 11.23
C GLU A 67 16.91 4.46 10.44
N TYR A 68 16.15 4.16 9.38
CA TYR A 68 16.42 3.02 8.53
C TYR A 68 17.45 3.35 7.46
N LYS A 69 18.57 2.63 7.45
CA LYS A 69 19.64 2.73 6.46
C LYS A 69 19.56 1.60 5.44
N GLU A 70 19.04 0.46 5.88
CA GLU A 70 18.88 -0.74 5.07
C GLU A 70 17.43 -1.22 5.12
N ARG A 71 17.00 -1.93 4.07
CA ARG A 71 15.62 -2.47 4.00
C ARG A 71 15.30 -3.46 5.13
N MET A 72 16.30 -4.18 5.64
CA MET A 72 16.13 -5.10 6.77
C MET A 72 15.94 -4.40 8.12
N ASP A 73 16.27 -3.11 8.23
CA ASP A 73 16.13 -2.34 9.47
C ASP A 73 14.68 -2.23 9.91
N LEU A 74 13.75 -2.14 8.97
CA LEU A 74 12.30 -2.17 9.24
C LEU A 74 11.90 -3.44 10.00
N ILE A 75 12.38 -4.60 9.55
CA ILE A 75 12.06 -5.90 10.13
C ILE A 75 12.75 -6.05 11.49
N LYS A 76 14.01 -5.63 11.60
CA LYS A 76 14.75 -5.63 12.88
C LYS A 76 14.05 -4.77 13.92
N ASP A 77 13.61 -3.57 13.54
CA ASP A 77 12.95 -2.62 14.46
C ASP A 77 11.58 -3.15 14.94
N LEU A 78 10.79 -3.72 14.03
CA LEU A 78 9.51 -4.34 14.38
C LEU A 78 9.70 -5.51 15.36
N ILE A 79 10.63 -6.42 15.07
CA ILE A 79 10.95 -7.55 15.96
C ILE A 79 11.46 -7.04 17.30
N SER A 80 12.41 -6.07 17.31
CA SER A 80 12.96 -5.48 18.52
C SER A 80 11.88 -4.87 19.40
N THR A 81 10.98 -4.08 18.81
CA THR A 81 9.87 -3.44 19.51
C THR A 81 8.91 -4.48 20.09
N TYR A 82 8.57 -5.51 19.30
CA TYR A 82 7.66 -6.58 19.73
C TYR A 82 8.25 -7.36 20.91
N PHE A 83 9.48 -7.84 20.77
CA PHE A 83 10.17 -8.65 21.78
C PHE A 83 10.34 -7.89 23.11
N LYS A 84 10.81 -6.64 23.05
CA LYS A 84 10.97 -5.81 24.25
C LYS A 84 9.65 -5.46 24.91
N LYS A 85 8.64 -5.08 24.13
CA LYS A 85 7.33 -4.71 24.68
C LYS A 85 6.63 -5.84 25.41
N PHE A 86 6.82 -7.07 24.94
CA PHE A 86 6.13 -8.25 25.46
C PHE A 86 7.04 -9.20 26.24
N GLU A 87 8.29 -8.78 26.51
CA GLU A 87 9.26 -9.54 27.33
C GLU A 87 9.44 -10.97 26.83
N ILE A 88 9.68 -11.13 25.51
CA ILE A 88 9.85 -12.45 24.87
C ILE A 88 11.31 -12.87 25.00
N GLU A 89 11.52 -14.06 25.54
CA GLU A 89 12.85 -14.65 25.80
C GLU A 89 13.20 -15.82 24.86
N GLU A 90 12.22 -16.35 24.13
CA GLU A 90 12.38 -17.43 23.15
C GLU A 90 12.75 -16.85 21.78
N GLY A 91 13.79 -17.39 21.13
CA GLY A 91 14.21 -16.98 19.81
C GLY A 91 13.26 -17.42 18.70
N ILE A 92 13.55 -16.99 17.46
CA ILE A 92 12.77 -17.33 16.27
C ILE A 92 13.65 -17.59 15.05
N ASN A 93 13.18 -18.46 14.16
CA ASN A 93 13.54 -18.49 12.75
C ASN A 93 12.39 -17.86 11.94
N LEU A 94 12.67 -16.84 11.14
CA LEU A 94 11.70 -16.14 10.30
C LEU A 94 12.20 -16.07 8.87
N LYS A 95 11.43 -16.61 7.92
CA LYS A 95 11.69 -16.50 6.49
C LYS A 95 10.59 -15.69 5.83
N ILE A 96 10.98 -14.72 4.98
CA ILE A 96 10.09 -13.78 4.31
C ILE A 96 10.28 -13.88 2.81
N SER A 97 9.17 -14.00 2.07
CA SER A 97 9.13 -13.92 0.60
C SER A 97 7.97 -13.02 0.16
N SER A 98 7.98 -12.55 -1.09
CA SER A 98 6.94 -11.63 -1.56
C SER A 98 6.69 -11.78 -3.06
N ASP A 99 5.41 -11.78 -3.45
CA ASP A 99 4.98 -11.66 -4.84
C ASP A 99 5.02 -10.20 -5.32
N ILE A 100 5.02 -9.24 -4.36
CA ILE A 100 5.04 -7.82 -4.69
C ILE A 100 6.43 -7.45 -5.18
N PRO A 101 6.58 -6.83 -6.37
CA PRO A 101 7.87 -6.45 -6.92
C PRO A 101 8.64 -5.50 -6.01
N LYS A 102 9.94 -5.73 -5.88
CA LYS A 102 10.82 -5.01 -4.94
C LYS A 102 10.98 -3.53 -5.25
N ASP A 103 11.01 -3.21 -6.54
CA ASP A 103 11.36 -1.87 -7.04
C ASP A 103 10.14 -1.14 -7.61
N SER A 104 8.93 -1.68 -7.38
CA SER A 104 7.66 -1.09 -7.80
C SER A 104 7.02 -0.34 -6.63
N GLY A 105 6.86 0.96 -6.76
CA GLY A 105 6.07 1.77 -5.83
C GLY A 105 4.56 1.65 -6.09
N GLY A 106 3.73 2.01 -5.09
CA GLY A 106 2.27 2.12 -5.25
C GLY A 106 1.47 0.84 -4.99
N MET A 107 2.13 -0.27 -4.59
CA MET A 107 1.47 -1.52 -4.16
C MET A 107 1.68 -1.84 -2.67
N SER A 108 2.17 -0.88 -1.89
CA SER A 108 2.31 -0.96 -0.43
C SER A 108 3.11 -2.16 0.09
N SER A 109 4.24 -2.49 -0.60
CA SER A 109 5.09 -3.63 -0.24
C SER A 109 5.59 -3.57 1.22
N SER A 110 6.06 -2.42 1.69
CA SER A 110 6.52 -2.25 3.08
C SER A 110 5.41 -2.49 4.10
N THR A 111 4.17 -2.07 3.78
CA THR A 111 3.00 -2.32 4.63
C THR A 111 2.66 -3.80 4.69
N ALA A 112 2.71 -4.50 3.55
CA ALA A 112 2.52 -5.95 3.50
C ALA A 112 3.58 -6.69 4.32
N VAL A 113 4.86 -6.25 4.27
CA VAL A 113 5.94 -6.79 5.12
C VAL A 113 5.63 -6.57 6.61
N LEU A 114 5.28 -5.34 7.01
CA LEU A 114 4.94 -5.04 8.42
C LEU A 114 3.80 -5.92 8.93
N CYS A 115 2.70 -6.01 8.17
CA CYS A 115 1.54 -6.80 8.56
C CYS A 115 1.84 -8.32 8.57
N SER A 116 2.58 -8.84 7.58
CA SER A 116 2.91 -10.27 7.52
C SER A 116 3.86 -10.68 8.64
N VAL A 117 4.87 -9.87 8.97
CA VAL A 117 5.78 -10.13 10.09
C VAL A 117 5.03 -10.06 11.43
N LEU A 118 4.16 -9.07 11.63
CA LEU A 118 3.34 -8.98 12.85
C LEU A 118 2.38 -10.17 12.96
N ASN A 119 1.73 -10.59 11.87
CA ASN A 119 0.92 -11.81 11.83
C ASN A 119 1.73 -13.05 12.22
N ALA A 120 2.98 -13.16 11.71
CA ALA A 120 3.88 -14.26 12.02
C ALA A 120 4.28 -14.27 13.52
N LEU A 121 4.69 -13.13 14.06
CA LEU A 121 5.00 -12.99 15.48
C LEU A 121 3.80 -13.35 16.37
N ASN A 122 2.61 -12.85 16.00
CA ASN A 122 1.38 -13.17 16.73
C ASN A 122 0.96 -14.65 16.62
N LYS A 123 1.38 -15.36 15.57
CA LYS A 123 1.11 -16.80 15.44
C LYS A 123 1.82 -17.61 16.51
N VAL A 124 3.03 -17.23 16.87
CA VAL A 124 3.86 -17.93 17.87
C VAL A 124 3.80 -17.27 19.26
N PHE A 125 3.57 -15.97 19.31
CA PHE A 125 3.44 -15.18 20.55
C PHE A 125 2.22 -14.26 20.46
N PRO A 126 0.98 -14.73 20.72
CA PRO A 126 -0.23 -13.93 20.53
C PRO A 126 -0.33 -12.80 21.57
N LYS A 127 0.07 -11.57 21.20
CA LYS A 127 0.16 -10.39 22.07
C LYS A 127 -0.59 -9.16 21.57
N VAL A 128 -0.86 -9.04 20.26
CA VAL A 128 -1.48 -7.87 19.64
C VAL A 128 -2.76 -8.28 18.91
N ASP A 129 -3.90 -7.73 19.32
CA ASP A 129 -5.15 -7.94 18.59
C ASP A 129 -5.13 -7.26 17.21
N LYS A 130 -5.76 -7.88 16.20
CA LYS A 130 -5.85 -7.29 14.84
C LYS A 130 -6.41 -5.86 14.83
N LYS A 131 -7.34 -5.52 15.72
CA LYS A 131 -7.90 -4.15 15.86
C LYS A 131 -6.86 -3.11 16.25
N ASP A 132 -5.76 -3.53 16.91
CA ASP A 132 -4.70 -2.65 17.40
C ASP A 132 -3.51 -2.57 16.44
N TYR A 133 -3.53 -3.29 15.31
CA TYR A 133 -2.44 -3.31 14.32
C TYR A 133 -2.10 -1.93 13.80
N TYR A 134 -3.10 -1.09 13.50
CA TYR A 134 -2.85 0.28 13.07
C TYR A 134 -1.99 1.05 14.09
N ASN A 135 -2.41 1.06 15.35
CA ASN A 135 -1.70 1.78 16.41
C ASN A 135 -0.30 1.20 16.66
N PHE A 136 -0.13 -0.12 16.51
CA PHE A 136 1.15 -0.78 16.70
C PHE A 136 2.11 -0.52 15.54
N LEU A 137 1.63 -0.50 14.30
CA LEU A 137 2.45 -0.44 13.09
C LEU A 137 2.68 0.97 12.54
N ILE A 138 1.83 1.94 12.85
CA ILE A 138 1.96 3.31 12.32
C ILE A 138 3.31 3.99 12.66
N PRO A 139 3.94 3.76 13.83
CA PRO A 139 5.26 4.32 14.09
C PRO A 139 6.33 3.88 13.09
N PHE A 140 6.29 2.64 12.65
CA PHE A 140 7.24 2.10 11.66
C PHE A 140 7.01 2.70 10.28
N GLN A 141 5.74 2.86 9.85
CA GLN A 141 5.44 3.54 8.59
C GLN A 141 5.91 5.00 8.59
N ARG A 142 5.74 5.70 9.69
CA ARG A 142 6.25 7.08 9.81
C ARG A 142 7.77 7.14 9.64
N LYS A 143 8.53 6.18 10.19
CA LYS A 143 9.98 6.10 9.98
C LYS A 143 10.33 5.88 8.49
N ILE A 144 9.60 5.02 7.77
CA ILE A 144 9.80 4.79 6.32
C ILE A 144 9.55 6.07 5.50
N HIS A 145 8.53 6.84 5.88
CA HIS A 145 8.06 7.99 5.10
C HIS A 145 8.52 9.35 5.66
N GLY A 146 9.68 9.40 6.32
CA GLY A 146 10.28 10.65 6.76
C GLY A 146 9.47 11.40 7.84
N GLY A 147 8.82 10.66 8.75
CA GLY A 147 8.08 11.20 9.90
C GLY A 147 6.59 11.44 9.65
N SER A 148 6.10 11.26 8.42
CA SER A 148 4.69 11.51 8.09
C SER A 148 4.11 10.38 7.25
N ALA A 149 3.14 9.67 7.80
CA ALA A 149 2.37 8.66 7.09
C ALA A 149 0.92 8.67 7.60
N SER A 150 -0.03 8.45 6.71
CA SER A 150 -1.43 8.25 7.08
C SER A 150 -1.67 6.89 7.74
N GLY A 151 -0.94 5.88 7.27
CA GLY A 151 -1.08 4.50 7.72
C GLY A 151 -2.36 3.81 7.22
N VAL A 152 -3.12 4.44 6.34
CA VAL A 152 -4.41 3.90 5.85
C VAL A 152 -4.24 2.57 5.13
N GLU A 153 -3.09 2.32 4.52
CA GLU A 153 -2.73 1.06 3.87
C GLU A 153 -2.71 -0.13 4.84
N LEU A 154 -2.44 0.13 6.12
CA LEU A 154 -2.44 -0.90 7.17
C LEU A 154 -3.80 -1.58 7.29
N PHE A 155 -4.91 -0.86 7.07
CA PHE A 155 -6.25 -1.45 7.14
C PHE A 155 -6.46 -2.52 6.07
N SER A 156 -6.11 -2.22 4.81
CA SER A 156 -6.24 -3.19 3.72
C SER A 156 -5.31 -4.38 3.87
N SER A 157 -4.07 -4.18 4.32
CA SER A 157 -3.13 -5.30 4.56
C SER A 157 -3.49 -6.12 5.80
N THR A 158 -4.23 -5.55 6.77
CA THR A 158 -4.68 -6.26 7.98
C THR A 158 -6.00 -7.00 7.77
N PHE A 159 -6.98 -6.35 7.12
CA PHE A 159 -8.35 -6.85 7.05
C PHE A 159 -8.77 -7.33 5.66
N GLY A 160 -7.96 -7.03 4.64
CA GLY A 160 -8.30 -7.32 3.25
C GLY A 160 -9.47 -6.48 2.74
N GLY A 161 -10.03 -6.83 1.58
CA GLY A 161 -11.21 -6.21 1.01
C GLY A 161 -10.98 -4.83 0.43
N TYR A 162 -12.08 -4.14 0.22
CA TYR A 162 -12.13 -2.71 -0.13
C TYR A 162 -12.45 -1.91 1.12
N ASN A 163 -11.70 -0.85 1.37
CA ASN A 163 -11.77 -0.11 2.60
C ASN A 163 -11.90 1.39 2.32
N GLU A 164 -12.98 1.98 2.81
CA GLU A 164 -13.07 3.41 3.00
C GLU A 164 -12.37 3.76 4.30
N VAL A 165 -11.44 4.70 4.24
CA VAL A 165 -10.58 5.04 5.38
C VAL A 165 -10.43 6.54 5.50
N LYS A 166 -10.33 7.02 6.74
CA LYS A 166 -10.05 8.41 7.09
C LYS A 166 -9.12 8.44 8.29
N ILE A 167 -8.32 9.49 8.38
CA ILE A 167 -7.52 9.78 9.59
C ILE A 167 -7.95 11.13 10.16
N ASN A 168 -7.90 11.25 11.49
CA ASN A 168 -8.33 12.46 12.25
C ASN A 168 -9.85 12.72 12.20
N PRO A 169 -10.67 11.91 12.88
CA PRO A 169 -10.33 10.70 13.61
C PRO A 169 -10.03 9.52 12.67
N VAL A 170 -9.36 8.49 13.21
CA VAL A 170 -9.14 7.26 12.44
C VAL A 170 -10.48 6.52 12.34
N GLU A 171 -11.00 6.43 11.12
CA GLU A 171 -12.23 5.73 10.78
C GLU A 171 -11.94 4.73 9.67
N TYR A 172 -12.58 3.58 9.76
CA TYR A 172 -12.42 2.48 8.83
C TYR A 172 -13.79 1.82 8.58
N LYS A 173 -14.11 1.62 7.31
CA LYS A 173 -15.33 0.93 6.89
C LYS A 173 -14.99 -0.02 5.76
N ASN A 174 -15.21 -1.33 5.98
CA ASN A 174 -15.08 -2.32 4.92
C ASN A 174 -16.29 -2.25 3.98
N LEU A 175 -16.04 -2.07 2.69
CA LEU A 175 -17.07 -1.98 1.64
C LEU A 175 -17.49 -3.35 1.10
N GLY A 176 -16.94 -4.44 1.67
CA GLY A 176 -17.26 -5.81 1.29
C GLY A 176 -16.44 -6.31 0.10
N LYS A 177 -16.91 -7.42 -0.49
CA LYS A 177 -16.31 -8.03 -1.68
C LYS A 177 -16.92 -7.40 -2.93
N LEU A 178 -16.05 -6.82 -3.73
CA LEU A 178 -16.41 -6.19 -5.00
C LEU A 178 -15.52 -6.82 -6.09
N GLU A 179 -16.08 -7.11 -7.23
CA GLU A 179 -15.32 -7.61 -8.38
C GLU A 179 -15.07 -6.44 -9.34
N LEU A 180 -13.94 -5.79 -9.22
CA LEU A 180 -13.50 -4.75 -10.15
C LEU A 180 -12.47 -5.34 -11.11
N PRO A 181 -12.70 -5.29 -12.44
CA PRO A 181 -11.74 -5.74 -13.43
C PRO A 181 -10.62 -4.70 -13.58
N ILE A 182 -9.61 -4.77 -12.71
CA ILE A 182 -8.50 -3.83 -12.67
C ILE A 182 -7.21 -4.55 -13.06
N LEU A 183 -6.45 -3.94 -13.98
CA LEU A 183 -5.06 -4.24 -14.26
C LEU A 183 -4.16 -3.27 -13.51
N ILE A 184 -3.02 -3.75 -13.04
CA ILE A 184 -1.97 -2.92 -12.46
C ILE A 184 -0.83 -2.82 -13.47
N ALA A 185 -0.53 -1.59 -13.93
CA ALA A 185 0.52 -1.30 -14.89
C ALA A 185 1.70 -0.62 -14.19
N ASP A 186 2.82 -1.32 -14.14
CA ASP A 186 4.04 -0.88 -13.45
C ASP A 186 4.95 -0.10 -14.42
N THR A 187 5.30 1.11 -14.04
CA THR A 187 6.20 1.94 -14.83
C THR A 187 7.64 1.41 -14.84
N GLY A 188 8.04 0.55 -13.89
CA GLY A 188 9.43 0.20 -13.66
C GLY A 188 10.29 1.36 -13.17
N ILE A 189 9.66 2.44 -12.70
CA ILE A 189 10.31 3.61 -12.11
C ILE A 189 10.01 3.60 -10.62
N GLU A 190 11.06 3.56 -9.80
CA GLU A 190 10.91 3.58 -8.35
C GLU A 190 10.20 4.86 -7.91
N ALA A 191 9.14 4.71 -7.10
CA ALA A 191 8.41 5.84 -6.52
C ALA A 191 8.94 6.11 -5.12
N ASN A 192 9.52 7.29 -4.91
CA ASN A 192 9.91 7.76 -3.58
C ASN A 192 8.72 8.46 -2.91
N THR A 193 7.90 7.69 -2.19
CA THR A 193 6.72 8.20 -1.50
C THR A 193 7.05 9.30 -0.49
N ALA A 194 8.16 9.17 0.26
CA ALA A 194 8.58 10.17 1.24
C ALA A 194 8.88 11.52 0.57
N GLU A 195 9.58 11.50 -0.57
CA GLU A 195 9.88 12.71 -1.34
C GLU A 195 8.61 13.35 -1.89
N THR A 196 7.69 12.54 -2.45
CA THR A 196 6.46 13.06 -3.05
C THR A 196 5.51 13.63 -1.98
N VAL A 197 5.39 12.97 -0.82
CA VAL A 197 4.62 13.49 0.32
C VAL A 197 5.23 14.80 0.84
N SER A 198 6.56 14.88 0.93
CA SER A 198 7.27 16.12 1.29
C SER A 198 7.03 17.24 0.27
N TYR A 199 7.02 16.92 -1.02
CA TYR A 199 6.72 17.87 -2.09
C TYR A 199 5.32 18.46 -1.97
N VAL A 200 4.29 17.60 -1.79
CA VAL A 200 2.90 18.03 -1.60
C VAL A 200 2.75 18.87 -0.32
N ARG A 201 3.43 18.48 0.76
CA ARG A 201 3.41 19.24 2.01
C ARG A 201 3.97 20.65 1.84
N LYS A 202 5.10 20.80 1.18
CA LYS A 202 5.69 22.14 0.89
C LYS A 202 4.74 23.00 0.08
N GLY A 203 4.06 22.44 -0.93
CA GLY A 203 3.04 23.14 -1.67
C GLY A 203 1.86 23.58 -0.82
N TYR A 204 1.37 22.68 0.04
CA TYR A 204 0.29 22.98 0.99
C TYR A 204 0.66 24.09 1.99
N GLU A 205 1.91 24.10 2.47
CA GLU A 205 2.40 25.16 3.39
C GLU A 205 2.50 26.51 2.70
N LEU A 206 2.77 26.55 1.38
CA LEU A 206 2.87 27.76 0.58
C LEU A 206 1.51 28.31 0.16
N ASP A 207 0.56 27.47 -0.20
CA ASP A 207 -0.79 27.85 -0.64
C ASP A 207 -1.84 26.88 -0.09
N LYS A 208 -2.07 26.99 1.21
CA LYS A 208 -3.02 26.16 1.93
C LYS A 208 -4.41 26.15 1.30
N ARG A 209 -4.90 27.32 0.84
CA ARG A 209 -6.25 27.45 0.32
C ARG A 209 -6.45 26.64 -0.96
N SER A 210 -5.57 26.80 -1.94
CA SER A 210 -5.66 26.05 -3.20
C SER A 210 -5.55 24.54 -2.98
N TYR A 211 -4.67 24.11 -2.06
CA TYR A 211 -4.52 22.68 -1.75
C TYR A 211 -5.74 22.12 -1.02
N GLU A 212 -6.38 22.87 -0.12
CA GLU A 212 -7.63 22.45 0.51
C GLU A 212 -8.75 22.29 -0.54
N GLU A 213 -8.87 23.21 -1.49
CA GLU A 213 -9.83 23.13 -2.60
C GLU A 213 -9.59 21.87 -3.44
N ILE A 214 -8.34 21.52 -3.75
CA ILE A 214 -7.96 20.29 -4.47
C ILE A 214 -8.33 19.04 -3.65
N PHE A 215 -8.02 19.03 -2.34
CA PHE A 215 -8.34 17.90 -1.48
C PHE A 215 -9.85 17.72 -1.28
N ASP A 216 -10.62 18.81 -1.26
CA ASP A 216 -12.09 18.77 -1.23
C ASP A 216 -12.66 18.16 -2.51
N GLU A 217 -12.10 18.51 -3.68
CA GLU A 217 -12.49 17.88 -4.95
C GLU A 217 -12.13 16.38 -4.98
N ILE A 218 -10.95 15.99 -4.48
CA ILE A 218 -10.57 14.57 -4.36
C ILE A 218 -11.56 13.84 -3.44
N GLU A 219 -11.95 14.41 -2.29
CA GLU A 219 -12.92 13.79 -1.38
C GLU A 219 -14.30 13.60 -2.03
N LYS A 220 -14.77 14.56 -2.83
CA LYS A 220 -16.02 14.39 -3.61
C LYS A 220 -15.91 13.19 -4.57
N LEU A 221 -14.77 13.05 -5.27
CA LEU A 221 -14.56 11.90 -6.15
C LEU A 221 -14.54 10.57 -5.39
N VAL A 222 -14.05 10.54 -4.14
CA VAL A 222 -14.11 9.36 -3.27
C VAL A 222 -15.57 8.97 -3.00
N LEU A 223 -16.41 9.92 -2.59
CA LEU A 223 -17.82 9.68 -2.27
C LEU A 223 -18.65 9.26 -3.48
N GLU A 224 -18.37 9.84 -4.65
CA GLU A 224 -19.01 9.47 -5.91
C GLU A 224 -18.49 8.08 -6.38
N GLY A 225 -17.21 7.82 -6.23
CA GLY A 225 -16.57 6.55 -6.54
C GLY A 225 -17.13 5.39 -5.70
N GLU A 226 -17.38 5.60 -4.40
CA GLU A 226 -18.04 4.59 -3.55
C GLU A 226 -19.43 4.22 -4.11
N LYS A 227 -20.23 5.22 -4.56
CA LYS A 227 -21.53 4.98 -5.17
C LYS A 227 -21.43 4.22 -6.48
N ALA A 228 -20.52 4.64 -7.37
CA ALA A 228 -20.28 3.97 -8.66
C ALA A 228 -19.81 2.52 -8.48
N ILE A 229 -18.95 2.25 -7.49
CA ILE A 229 -18.50 0.91 -7.11
C ILE A 229 -19.70 0.06 -6.68
N LYS A 230 -20.54 0.55 -5.77
CA LYS A 230 -21.70 -0.19 -5.24
C LYS A 230 -22.76 -0.48 -6.30
N SER A 231 -22.98 0.46 -7.22
CA SER A 231 -23.90 0.29 -8.35
C SER A 231 -23.31 -0.50 -9.52
N LYS A 232 -22.01 -0.82 -9.49
CA LYS A 232 -21.25 -1.43 -10.59
C LYS A 232 -21.31 -0.61 -11.88
N ASP A 233 -21.39 0.71 -11.76
CA ASP A 233 -21.33 1.62 -12.88
C ASP A 233 -19.86 1.88 -13.26
N PHE A 234 -19.31 0.97 -14.09
CA PHE A 234 -17.90 1.03 -14.50
C PHE A 234 -17.60 2.21 -15.43
N ILE A 235 -18.60 2.75 -16.14
CA ILE A 235 -18.41 3.93 -16.98
C ILE A 235 -18.18 5.14 -16.08
N GLU A 236 -19.08 5.36 -15.13
CA GLU A 236 -18.93 6.48 -14.19
C GLU A 236 -17.68 6.31 -13.31
N LEU A 237 -17.43 5.10 -12.78
CA LEU A 237 -16.22 4.82 -12.02
C LEU A 237 -14.96 5.18 -12.81
N GLY A 238 -14.90 4.82 -14.09
CA GLY A 238 -13.79 5.15 -14.98
C GLY A 238 -13.61 6.66 -15.20
N ASN A 239 -14.72 7.39 -15.39
CA ASN A 239 -14.70 8.84 -15.51
C ASN A 239 -14.15 9.52 -14.25
N LEU A 240 -14.58 9.04 -13.07
CA LEU A 240 -14.09 9.53 -11.77
C LEU A 240 -12.59 9.23 -11.57
N MET A 241 -12.13 8.05 -11.99
CA MET A 241 -10.71 7.71 -11.96
C MET A 241 -9.87 8.67 -12.82
N LEU A 242 -10.35 9.03 -14.01
CA LEU A 242 -9.65 9.99 -14.88
C LEU A 242 -9.62 11.39 -14.25
N LYS A 243 -10.74 11.88 -13.71
CA LYS A 243 -10.79 13.17 -12.99
C LYS A 243 -9.80 13.18 -11.83
N ASN A 244 -9.74 12.08 -11.06
CA ASN A 244 -8.77 11.96 -9.97
C ASN A 244 -7.34 11.98 -10.48
N HIS A 245 -7.04 11.25 -11.60
CA HIS A 245 -5.72 11.31 -12.22
C HIS A 245 -5.33 12.73 -12.62
N ASP A 246 -6.26 13.47 -13.21
CA ASP A 246 -6.02 14.86 -13.62
C ASP A 246 -5.68 15.78 -12.44
N LEU A 247 -6.41 15.68 -11.32
CA LEU A 247 -6.10 16.42 -10.09
C LEU A 247 -4.69 16.05 -9.56
N LEU A 248 -4.37 14.76 -9.50
CA LEU A 248 -3.06 14.30 -9.05
C LEU A 248 -1.93 14.72 -10.00
N ALA A 249 -2.16 14.69 -11.32
CA ALA A 249 -1.14 14.95 -12.32
C ALA A 249 -0.93 16.44 -12.58
N LYS A 250 -2.01 17.23 -12.67
CA LYS A 250 -1.97 18.63 -13.11
C LYS A 250 -1.94 19.59 -11.93
N GLU A 251 -2.80 19.36 -10.92
CA GLU A 251 -2.94 20.29 -9.78
C GLU A 251 -1.91 19.99 -8.69
N LEU A 252 -1.73 18.71 -8.31
CA LEU A 252 -0.72 18.33 -7.32
C LEU A 252 0.68 18.09 -7.93
N GLY A 253 0.81 17.94 -9.26
CA GLY A 253 2.09 17.75 -9.92
C GLY A 253 2.84 16.47 -9.57
N ILE A 254 2.11 15.41 -9.18
CA ILE A 254 2.71 14.16 -8.69
C ILE A 254 2.71 13.01 -9.70
N SER A 255 2.31 13.24 -10.94
CA SER A 255 2.42 12.22 -11.98
C SER A 255 3.83 12.16 -12.59
N HIS A 256 4.04 11.20 -13.46
CA HIS A 256 5.24 11.00 -14.27
C HIS A 256 4.85 10.79 -15.72
N PRO A 257 5.65 11.24 -16.73
CA PRO A 257 5.32 11.07 -18.16
C PRO A 257 4.96 9.64 -18.55
N LYS A 258 5.60 8.63 -17.93
CA LYS A 258 5.29 7.22 -18.20
C LYS A 258 3.92 6.79 -17.62
N LEU A 259 3.53 7.33 -16.45
CA LEU A 259 2.18 7.15 -15.88
C LEU A 259 1.12 7.76 -16.80
N ASN A 260 1.34 9.01 -17.23
CA ASN A 260 0.43 9.69 -18.17
C ASN A 260 0.33 8.93 -19.50
N LYS A 261 1.45 8.36 -20.00
CA LYS A 261 1.45 7.53 -21.21
C LYS A 261 0.62 6.26 -21.01
N ILE A 262 0.75 5.57 -19.86
CA ILE A 262 -0.06 4.38 -19.54
C ILE A 262 -1.54 4.74 -19.56
N VAL A 263 -1.94 5.79 -18.84
CA VAL A 263 -3.34 6.24 -18.78
C VAL A 263 -3.88 6.55 -20.17
N ARG A 264 -3.15 7.33 -20.97
CA ARG A 264 -3.55 7.67 -22.33
C ARG A 264 -3.71 6.45 -23.23
N VAL A 265 -2.72 5.54 -23.26
CA VAL A 265 -2.76 4.33 -24.08
C VAL A 265 -3.91 3.42 -23.67
N ALA A 266 -4.16 3.24 -22.36
CA ALA A 266 -5.28 2.47 -21.86
C ALA A 266 -6.63 3.02 -22.36
N MET A 267 -6.82 4.34 -22.26
CA MET A 267 -8.05 5.01 -22.72
C MET A 267 -8.24 4.93 -24.22
N GLU A 268 -7.22 5.16 -25.03
CA GLU A 268 -7.24 5.05 -26.50
C GLU A 268 -7.61 3.62 -26.97
N ASN A 269 -7.39 2.60 -26.11
CA ASN A 269 -7.69 1.20 -26.40
C ASN A 269 -8.95 0.68 -25.69
N GLY A 270 -9.71 1.58 -25.05
CA GLY A 270 -11.08 1.34 -24.59
C GLY A 270 -11.18 0.86 -23.14
N ALA A 271 -10.24 1.19 -22.29
CA ALA A 271 -10.43 1.11 -20.84
C ALA A 271 -11.61 2.00 -20.42
N TYR A 272 -12.30 1.62 -19.34
CA TYR A 272 -13.31 2.49 -18.73
C TYR A 272 -12.67 3.71 -18.07
N GLY A 273 -11.51 3.52 -17.43
CA GLY A 273 -10.74 4.55 -16.78
C GLY A 273 -9.36 4.07 -16.37
N ALA A 274 -8.46 5.01 -16.09
CA ALA A 274 -7.13 4.70 -15.59
C ALA A 274 -6.59 5.86 -14.77
N LYS A 275 -5.75 5.56 -13.78
CA LYS A 275 -5.10 6.59 -12.94
C LYS A 275 -3.84 6.04 -12.27
N LEU A 276 -2.96 6.94 -11.86
CA LEU A 276 -1.87 6.56 -10.95
C LEU A 276 -2.42 6.05 -9.60
N SER A 277 -1.68 5.21 -8.90
CA SER A 277 -2.02 4.72 -7.56
C SER A 277 -0.82 4.88 -6.63
N GLY A 278 -1.06 5.40 -5.41
CA GLY A 278 -0.04 5.64 -4.40
C GLY A 278 0.64 7.01 -4.50
N GLY A 279 1.91 7.09 -4.11
CA GLY A 279 2.64 8.36 -3.98
C GLY A 279 2.85 9.15 -5.26
N GLY A 280 2.89 8.51 -6.42
CA GLY A 280 3.18 9.15 -7.71
C GLY A 280 4.67 9.31 -8.00
N LYS A 281 5.01 10.08 -9.05
CA LYS A 281 6.37 10.29 -9.62
C LYS A 281 7.07 9.00 -10.06
N GLY A 282 6.32 7.91 -10.23
CA GLY A 282 6.73 6.57 -10.60
C GLY A 282 5.72 5.55 -10.07
N GLY A 283 6.13 4.30 -9.90
CA GLY A 283 5.29 3.24 -9.39
C GLY A 283 4.25 2.76 -10.40
N VAL A 284 2.99 2.59 -9.99
CA VAL A 284 1.96 1.94 -10.79
C VAL A 284 0.82 2.87 -11.18
N ALA A 285 0.19 2.53 -12.31
CA ALA A 285 -1.16 2.96 -12.66
C ALA A 285 -2.12 1.78 -12.53
N ILE A 286 -3.37 2.07 -12.15
CA ILE A 286 -4.48 1.12 -12.16
C ILE A 286 -5.39 1.43 -13.34
N ILE A 287 -5.89 0.39 -14.00
CA ILE A 287 -6.68 0.49 -15.24
C ILE A 287 -7.95 -0.32 -15.06
N LEU A 288 -9.10 0.33 -15.09
CA LEU A 288 -10.41 -0.33 -15.07
C LEU A 288 -10.76 -0.76 -16.50
N VAL A 289 -10.88 -2.05 -16.73
CA VAL A 289 -11.00 -2.62 -18.08
C VAL A 289 -12.35 -3.27 -18.34
N ASP A 290 -12.79 -3.25 -19.58
CA ASP A 290 -13.76 -4.23 -20.10
C ASP A 290 -13.00 -5.53 -20.39
N LYS A 291 -13.43 -6.65 -19.79
CA LYS A 291 -12.82 -7.98 -20.01
C LYS A 291 -12.64 -8.32 -21.50
N LYS A 292 -13.52 -7.82 -22.37
CA LYS A 292 -13.43 -8.04 -23.82
C LYS A 292 -12.29 -7.26 -24.49
N LYS A 293 -11.80 -6.20 -23.84
CA LYS A 293 -10.73 -5.32 -24.35
C LYS A 293 -9.41 -5.52 -23.62
N GLU A 294 -9.39 -6.32 -22.56
CA GLU A 294 -8.26 -6.52 -21.66
C GLU A 294 -6.99 -6.90 -22.42
N GLU A 295 -7.04 -7.97 -23.24
CA GLU A 295 -5.86 -8.45 -23.98
C GLU A 295 -5.32 -7.37 -24.95
N LYS A 296 -6.22 -6.65 -25.64
CA LYS A 296 -5.81 -5.54 -26.53
C LYS A 296 -5.09 -4.44 -25.77
N ILE A 297 -5.59 -4.09 -24.57
CA ILE A 297 -4.96 -3.05 -23.72
C ILE A 297 -3.58 -3.52 -23.28
N ILE A 298 -3.45 -4.78 -22.86
CA ILE A 298 -2.17 -5.37 -22.44
C ILE A 298 -1.15 -5.35 -23.58
N GLU A 299 -1.53 -5.77 -24.79
CA GLU A 299 -0.66 -5.74 -25.97
C GLU A 299 -0.14 -4.33 -26.30
N LYS A 300 -0.96 -3.29 -26.07
CA LYS A 300 -0.57 -1.90 -26.32
C LYS A 300 0.27 -1.26 -25.20
N LEU A 301 0.32 -1.91 -24.06
CA LEU A 301 1.13 -1.51 -22.91
C LEU A 301 2.45 -2.31 -22.81
N ASP A 302 3.01 -2.74 -23.92
CA ASP A 302 4.25 -3.52 -24.06
C ASP A 302 5.50 -2.85 -23.46
N PHE A 303 5.44 -1.53 -23.23
CA PHE A 303 6.51 -0.73 -22.63
C PHE A 303 6.51 -0.71 -21.09
N CYS A 304 5.59 -1.42 -20.43
CA CYS A 304 5.50 -1.55 -18.98
C CYS A 304 5.09 -2.97 -18.58
N LYS A 305 5.30 -3.33 -17.32
CA LYS A 305 4.89 -4.63 -16.81
C LYS A 305 3.45 -4.58 -16.32
N ILE A 306 2.64 -5.56 -16.75
CA ILE A 306 1.24 -5.66 -16.34
C ILE A 306 1.10 -6.81 -15.35
N TYR A 307 0.38 -6.54 -14.25
CA TYR A 307 -0.02 -7.54 -13.29
C TYR A 307 -1.53 -7.72 -13.35
N LYS A 308 -1.96 -8.96 -13.62
CA LYS A 308 -3.34 -9.42 -13.46
C LYS A 308 -3.44 -10.05 -12.08
N THR A 309 -4.17 -9.44 -11.19
CA THR A 309 -4.35 -9.93 -9.82
C THR A 309 -5.75 -9.65 -9.34
N GLU A 310 -6.21 -10.44 -8.38
CA GLU A 310 -7.48 -10.18 -7.71
C GLU A 310 -7.40 -8.90 -6.89
N ILE A 311 -8.47 -8.11 -6.88
CA ILE A 311 -8.59 -6.89 -6.11
C ILE A 311 -9.69 -7.07 -5.06
N GLY A 312 -9.45 -6.59 -3.87
CA GLY A 312 -10.37 -6.76 -2.74
C GLY A 312 -10.29 -8.15 -2.10
N VAL A 313 -9.11 -8.80 -2.14
CA VAL A 313 -8.90 -10.12 -1.53
C VAL A 313 -9.10 -10.09 -0.03
N SER A 314 -9.59 -11.19 0.54
CA SER A 314 -9.67 -11.37 1.99
C SER A 314 -8.29 -11.70 2.57
N THR A 315 -8.06 -11.31 3.83
CA THR A 315 -6.97 -11.86 4.66
C THR A 315 -7.49 -13.08 5.42
N ASP A 316 -6.60 -14.06 5.63
CA ASP A 316 -6.88 -15.26 6.41
C ASP A 316 -7.06 -14.94 7.90
#